data_96b822371405942b9b98b6a6d1156dd7
#
_entry.id   96b822371405942b9b98b6a6d1156dd7
#
_cell.length_a   1.000
_cell.length_b   1.000
_cell.length_c   1.000
_cell.angle_alpha   90.00
_cell.angle_beta   90.00
_cell.angle_gamma   90.00
#
_symmetry.space_group_name_H-M   'P 1'
#
loop_
_entity.id
_entity.type
_entity.pdbx_description
1 polymer ?
#
loop_
_entity_poly.entity_id
_entity_poly.type
_entity_poly.pdbx_seq_one_letter_code
_entity_poly.pdbx_strand_id
1 'polypeptide(L)'
;MESFQVYKDMKARTNGEIYIGVVGPVRTGKSTFIKRFMDLLVLPNMTNIHAKERTQDELPQSASGTTIMTTEPKFVPKEAAGVKLSDDLEVKIRMIDCVGFMAEGASGHIEKDEERQVKTPWFEYEIPFTKAAAIGTQKVIRDHATIGIVVTTDGSVTDLPRENYIQAEERTVKELKAIGKPFMILL
;
A
#
# COMPACT_ATOMS: atom_id res chain seq x y z
N MET A 1 21.45 2.87 -21.23
CA MET A 1 20.42 3.10 -22.26
C MET A 1 19.19 2.20 -22.14
N GLU A 2 19.29 1.01 -21.52
CA GLU A 2 18.13 0.09 -21.35
C GLU A 2 17.07 0.55 -20.34
N SER A 3 17.47 1.22 -19.26
CA SER A 3 16.52 1.69 -18.22
C SER A 3 15.50 2.72 -18.74
N PHE A 4 15.88 3.54 -19.70
CA PHE A 4 14.99 4.56 -20.28
C PHE A 4 13.87 3.95 -21.16
N GLN A 5 14.10 2.79 -21.75
CA GLN A 5 13.07 2.08 -22.53
C GLN A 5 12.02 1.45 -21.64
N VAL A 6 12.38 0.94 -20.46
CA VAL A 6 11.45 0.33 -19.51
C VAL A 6 10.40 1.35 -19.04
N TYR A 7 10.81 2.58 -18.72
CA TYR A 7 9.85 3.62 -18.29
C TYR A 7 8.94 4.08 -19.45
N LYS A 8 9.45 4.15 -20.67
CA LYS A 8 8.62 4.46 -21.84
C LYS A 8 7.60 3.37 -22.13
N ASP A 9 8.00 2.10 -21.97
CA ASP A 9 7.13 0.96 -22.16
C ASP A 9 6.05 0.89 -21.04
N MET A 10 6.43 1.13 -19.79
CA MET A 10 5.47 1.27 -18.68
C MET A 10 4.47 2.39 -18.94
N LYS A 11 4.94 3.58 -19.36
CA LYS A 11 4.07 4.72 -19.70
C LYS A 11 3.08 4.37 -20.80
N ALA A 12 3.52 3.66 -21.82
CA ALA A 12 2.67 3.25 -22.93
C ALA A 12 1.58 2.24 -22.50
N ARG A 13 1.93 1.28 -21.64
CA ARG A 13 1.01 0.24 -21.14
C ARG A 13 0.00 0.74 -20.13
N THR A 14 0.37 1.74 -19.32
CA THR A 14 -0.44 2.25 -18.20
C THR A 14 -1.12 3.58 -18.51
N ASN A 15 -1.05 4.04 -19.75
CA ASN A 15 -1.47 5.39 -20.15
C ASN A 15 -0.78 6.49 -19.30
N GLY A 16 0.45 6.23 -18.86
CA GLY A 16 1.24 7.12 -18.04
C GLY A 16 0.92 7.10 -16.55
N GLU A 17 0.00 6.28 -16.08
CA GLU A 17 -0.33 6.11 -14.68
C GLU A 17 0.31 4.85 -14.09
N ILE A 18 0.99 4.99 -12.95
CA ILE A 18 1.63 3.90 -12.22
C ILE A 18 0.94 3.78 -10.86
N TYR A 19 0.32 2.63 -10.63
CA TYR A 19 -0.34 2.28 -9.39
C TYR A 19 0.58 1.41 -8.54
N ILE A 20 1.11 1.97 -7.45
CA ILE A 20 2.05 1.29 -6.56
C ILE A 20 1.26 0.72 -5.38
N GLY A 21 1.03 -0.59 -5.36
CA GLY A 21 0.41 -1.28 -4.25
C GLY A 21 1.41 -1.51 -3.12
N VAL A 22 1.20 -0.86 -1.98
CA VAL A 22 2.02 -1.06 -0.79
C VAL A 22 1.36 -2.10 0.10
N VAL A 23 1.90 -3.30 0.09
CA VAL A 23 1.32 -4.50 0.69
C VAL A 23 2.27 -5.15 1.70
N GLY A 24 1.88 -6.24 2.32
CA GLY A 24 2.70 -6.94 3.31
C GLY A 24 1.94 -7.16 4.62
N PRO A 25 2.61 -7.65 5.66
CA PRO A 25 1.98 -7.87 6.95
C PRO A 25 1.43 -6.60 7.59
N VAL A 26 0.44 -6.73 8.45
CA VAL A 26 -0.09 -5.61 9.23
C VAL A 26 1.01 -4.98 10.11
N ARG A 27 0.94 -3.65 10.31
CA ARG A 27 1.85 -2.89 11.21
C ARG A 27 3.34 -2.89 10.84
N THR A 28 3.70 -3.17 9.60
CA THR A 28 5.09 -3.10 9.11
C THR A 28 5.51 -1.70 8.65
N GLY A 29 4.69 -0.67 8.87
CA GLY A 29 5.01 0.70 8.48
C GLY A 29 4.62 1.09 7.06
N LYS A 30 3.68 0.37 6.42
CA LYS A 30 3.20 0.67 5.05
C LYS A 30 2.77 2.12 4.86
N SER A 31 1.87 2.62 5.70
CA SER A 31 1.37 4.00 5.62
C SER A 31 2.48 5.03 5.89
N THR A 32 3.42 4.71 6.78
CA THR A 32 4.61 5.54 7.05
C THR A 32 5.52 5.59 5.82
N PHE A 33 5.72 4.45 5.17
CA PHE A 33 6.48 4.37 3.93
C PHE A 33 5.81 5.22 2.83
N ILE A 34 4.50 5.08 2.63
CA ILE A 34 3.74 5.89 1.65
C ILE A 34 3.94 7.36 1.91
N LYS A 35 3.74 7.80 3.16
CA LYS A 35 3.93 9.22 3.53
C LYS A 35 5.34 9.70 3.19
N ARG A 36 6.37 8.97 3.60
CA ARG A 36 7.77 9.34 3.32
C ARG A 36 8.11 9.35 1.84
N PHE A 37 7.62 8.36 1.10
CA PHE A 37 7.80 8.32 -0.35
C PHE A 37 7.18 9.54 -1.03
N MET A 38 5.96 9.89 -0.66
CA MET A 38 5.27 11.06 -1.18
C MET A 38 5.97 12.36 -0.81
N ASP A 39 6.35 12.52 0.46
CA ASP A 39 7.04 13.72 0.97
C ASP A 39 8.40 13.96 0.28
N LEU A 40 9.17 12.90 0.05
CA LEU A 40 10.54 13.01 -0.41
C LEU A 40 10.68 12.95 -1.94
N LEU A 41 9.82 12.19 -2.61
CA LEU A 41 10.00 11.91 -4.05
C LEU A 41 8.89 12.45 -4.93
N VAL A 42 7.66 12.52 -4.45
CA VAL A 42 6.51 12.94 -5.27
C VAL A 42 6.25 14.43 -5.13
N LEU A 43 5.97 14.92 -3.93
CA LEU A 43 5.63 16.32 -3.68
C LEU A 43 6.68 17.32 -4.18
N PRO A 44 8.00 17.09 -4.01
CA PRO A 44 9.01 18.01 -4.54
C PRO A 44 9.03 18.12 -6.07
N ASN A 45 8.60 17.05 -6.76
CA ASN A 45 8.62 16.97 -8.23
C ASN A 45 7.25 17.24 -8.88
N MET A 46 6.25 17.65 -8.09
CA MET A 46 4.97 18.11 -8.60
C MET A 46 5.07 19.58 -9.03
N THR A 47 4.61 19.87 -10.25
CA THR A 47 4.65 21.21 -10.84
C THR A 47 3.39 22.03 -10.53
N ASN A 48 2.24 21.36 -10.32
CA ASN A 48 0.98 22.03 -10.02
C ASN A 48 0.83 22.25 -8.51
N ILE A 49 0.84 23.50 -8.07
CA ILE A 49 0.79 23.90 -6.66
C ILE A 49 -0.51 23.41 -5.99
N HIS A 50 -1.66 23.59 -6.63
CA HIS A 50 -2.95 23.19 -6.04
C HIS A 50 -3.09 21.65 -5.95
N ALA A 51 -2.56 20.93 -6.93
CA ALA A 51 -2.51 19.47 -6.86
C ALA A 51 -1.58 19.00 -5.74
N LYS A 52 -0.45 19.70 -5.52
CA LYS A 52 0.50 19.43 -4.45
C LYS A 52 -0.11 19.62 -3.06
N GLU A 53 -0.80 20.74 -2.82
CA GLU A 53 -1.50 21.02 -1.56
C GLU A 53 -2.55 19.94 -1.26
N ARG A 54 -3.42 19.62 -2.23
CA ARG A 54 -4.41 18.53 -2.08
C ARG A 54 -3.75 17.20 -1.77
N THR A 55 -2.69 16.86 -2.49
CA THR A 55 -1.93 15.61 -2.27
C THR A 55 -1.38 15.56 -0.84
N GLN A 56 -0.86 16.66 -0.33
CA GLN A 56 -0.33 16.76 1.03
C GLN A 56 -1.41 16.51 2.10
N ASP A 57 -2.62 17.03 1.89
CA ASP A 57 -3.75 16.83 2.81
C ASP A 57 -4.27 15.38 2.80
N GLU A 58 -4.07 14.66 1.69
CA GLU A 58 -4.50 13.28 1.52
C GLU A 58 -3.50 12.24 2.05
N LEU A 59 -2.30 12.67 2.48
CA LEU A 59 -1.28 11.75 2.99
C LEU A 59 -1.76 11.02 4.25
N PRO A 60 -1.37 9.74 4.41
CA PRO A 60 -1.67 9.02 5.62
C PRO A 60 -1.09 9.72 6.84
N GLN A 61 -1.92 9.95 7.85
CA GLN A 61 -1.44 10.39 9.14
C GLN A 61 -0.83 9.19 9.87
N SER A 62 0.37 9.36 10.42
CA SER A 62 1.00 8.33 11.24
C SER A 62 0.20 8.20 12.54
N ALA A 63 -0.66 7.18 12.59
CA ALA A 63 -1.41 6.87 13.79
C ALA A 63 -0.49 6.14 14.78
N SER A 64 -0.24 6.75 15.92
CA SER A 64 0.39 6.11 17.08
C SER A 64 -0.54 5.12 17.79
N GLY A 65 -1.79 4.99 17.33
CA GLY A 65 -2.82 4.14 17.94
C GLY A 65 -2.67 2.66 17.60
N THR A 66 -3.12 1.82 18.52
CA THR A 66 -3.16 0.36 18.36
C THR A 66 -4.32 -0.12 17.49
N THR A 67 -5.36 0.68 17.31
CA THR A 67 -6.57 0.31 16.57
C THR A 67 -6.41 0.54 15.08
N ILE A 68 -6.73 -0.45 14.27
CA ILE A 68 -6.77 -0.35 12.82
C ILE A 68 -8.17 0.17 12.43
N MET A 69 -8.24 1.36 11.83
CA MET A 69 -9.50 2.08 11.64
C MET A 69 -10.29 1.66 10.40
N THR A 70 -9.63 1.20 9.35
CA THR A 70 -10.27 0.89 8.06
C THR A 70 -9.69 -0.36 7.44
N THR A 71 -10.53 -1.12 6.74
CA THR A 71 -10.18 -2.34 6.00
C THR A 71 -10.09 -2.10 4.50
N GLU A 72 -10.59 -0.97 4.03
CA GLU A 72 -10.62 -0.65 2.61
C GLU A 72 -9.27 -0.10 2.13
N PRO A 73 -8.83 -0.48 0.92
CA PRO A 73 -7.70 0.15 0.27
C PRO A 73 -7.93 1.66 0.08
N LYS A 74 -6.87 2.44 0.31
CA LYS A 74 -6.88 3.89 0.09
C LYS A 74 -5.92 4.25 -1.02
N PHE A 75 -6.41 4.99 -2.01
CA PHE A 75 -5.57 5.61 -3.03
C PHE A 75 -4.97 6.91 -2.51
N VAL A 76 -3.66 7.05 -2.64
CA VAL A 76 -2.89 8.21 -2.16
C VAL A 76 -1.98 8.74 -3.28
N PRO A 77 -2.24 9.90 -3.84
CA PRO A 77 -3.47 10.69 -3.67
C PRO A 77 -4.67 10.08 -4.39
N LYS A 78 -5.86 10.62 -4.18
CA LYS A 78 -7.09 10.19 -4.88
C LYS A 78 -6.98 10.38 -6.39
N GLU A 79 -6.39 11.48 -6.83
CA GLU A 79 -6.01 11.72 -8.22
C GLU A 79 -4.51 11.47 -8.40
N ALA A 80 -4.12 10.78 -9.47
CA ALA A 80 -2.72 10.45 -9.70
C ALA A 80 -1.84 11.71 -9.80
N ALA A 81 -0.77 11.75 -9.02
CA ALA A 81 0.17 12.86 -8.97
C ALA A 81 1.11 12.83 -10.18
N GLY A 82 1.13 13.90 -10.96
CA GLY A 82 2.10 14.10 -12.04
C GLY A 82 3.49 14.40 -11.48
N VAL A 83 4.45 13.58 -11.83
CA VAL A 83 5.84 13.68 -11.39
C VAL A 83 6.76 13.75 -12.59
N LYS A 84 7.56 14.80 -12.66
CA LYS A 84 8.58 14.96 -13.69
C LYS A 84 9.85 14.18 -13.27
N LEU A 85 10.17 13.11 -13.98
CA LEU A 85 11.36 12.30 -13.73
C LEU A 85 12.57 12.79 -14.51
N SER A 86 12.35 13.37 -15.68
CA SER A 86 13.35 14.03 -16.52
C SER A 86 12.66 15.06 -17.42
N ASP A 87 13.42 15.81 -18.24
CA ASP A 87 12.85 16.84 -19.12
C ASP A 87 11.84 16.27 -20.12
N ASP A 88 12.02 15.02 -20.53
CA ASP A 88 11.17 14.33 -21.52
C ASP A 88 10.25 13.26 -20.91
N LEU A 89 10.28 13.07 -19.60
CA LEU A 89 9.55 11.99 -18.96
C LEU A 89 8.73 12.48 -17.74
N GLU A 90 7.44 12.54 -17.92
CA GLU A 90 6.47 12.71 -16.84
C GLU A 90 5.69 11.43 -16.67
N VAL A 91 5.49 11.01 -15.43
CA VAL A 91 4.65 9.89 -15.02
C VAL A 91 3.62 10.35 -14.00
N LYS A 92 2.49 9.67 -13.97
CA LYS A 92 1.48 9.88 -12.94
C LYS A 92 1.57 8.75 -11.93
N ILE A 93 1.75 9.09 -10.67
CA ILE A 93 1.93 8.11 -9.58
C ILE A 93 0.73 8.16 -8.65
N ARG A 94 0.26 6.98 -8.29
CA ARG A 94 -0.74 6.77 -7.26
C ARG A 94 -0.32 5.58 -6.40
N MET A 95 -0.19 5.80 -5.11
CA MET A 95 0.08 4.72 -4.15
C MET A 95 -1.25 4.15 -3.62
N ILE A 96 -1.24 2.91 -3.23
CA ILE A 96 -2.42 2.24 -2.69
C ILE A 96 -2.03 1.65 -1.35
N ASP A 97 -2.59 2.22 -0.27
CA ASP A 97 -2.44 1.73 1.10
C ASP A 97 -3.49 0.68 1.41
N CYS A 98 -3.11 -0.33 2.17
CA CYS A 98 -4.03 -1.34 2.70
C CYS A 98 -3.59 -1.82 4.09
N VAL A 99 -4.49 -2.51 4.77
CA VAL A 99 -4.20 -3.07 6.10
C VAL A 99 -3.03 -4.06 6.05
N GLY A 100 -3.05 -4.95 5.07
CA GLY A 100 -2.11 -6.07 4.98
C GLY A 100 -2.71 -7.37 5.54
N PHE A 101 -2.00 -8.47 5.35
CA PHE A 101 -2.35 -9.73 5.98
C PHE A 101 -2.00 -9.70 7.47
N MET A 102 -2.88 -10.29 8.30
CA MET A 102 -2.65 -10.32 9.74
C MET A 102 -1.41 -11.14 10.08
N ALA A 103 -0.56 -10.55 10.93
CA ALA A 103 0.55 -11.24 11.57
C ALA A 103 0.05 -11.94 12.85
N GLU A 104 0.66 -13.04 13.22
CA GLU A 104 0.32 -13.76 14.44
C GLU A 104 0.52 -12.87 15.67
N GLY A 105 -0.43 -12.85 16.60
CA GLY A 105 -0.39 -11.99 17.79
C GLY A 105 -0.61 -10.49 17.53
N ALA A 106 -0.88 -10.06 16.29
CA ALA A 106 -1.18 -8.67 16.03
C ALA A 106 -2.49 -8.25 16.72
N SER A 107 -2.45 -7.13 17.41
CA SER A 107 -3.61 -6.52 18.08
C SER A 107 -4.36 -5.52 17.19
N GLY A 108 -5.55 -5.08 17.64
CA GLY A 108 -6.33 -4.03 16.98
C GLY A 108 -7.49 -4.55 16.12
N HIS A 109 -7.66 -5.86 16.01
CA HIS A 109 -8.80 -6.52 15.38
C HIS A 109 -9.78 -7.14 16.37
N ILE A 110 -9.43 -7.13 17.67
CA ILE A 110 -10.28 -7.65 18.75
C ILE A 110 -10.88 -6.49 19.55
N GLU A 111 -12.15 -6.57 19.86
CA GLU A 111 -12.89 -5.67 20.73
C GLU A 111 -13.77 -6.48 21.68
N LYS A 112 -13.66 -6.22 22.99
CA LYS A 112 -14.43 -6.97 24.03
C LYS A 112 -14.26 -8.48 23.95
N ASP A 113 -13.03 -8.94 23.75
CA ASP A 113 -12.65 -10.36 23.63
C ASP A 113 -13.19 -11.09 22.39
N GLU A 114 -13.85 -10.36 21.48
CA GLU A 114 -14.34 -10.91 20.22
C GLU A 114 -13.70 -10.23 19.01
N GLU A 115 -13.59 -10.94 17.89
CA GLU A 115 -13.12 -10.36 16.64
C GLU A 115 -14.14 -9.34 16.12
N ARG A 116 -13.65 -8.14 15.82
CA ARG A 116 -14.49 -7.05 15.28
C ARG A 116 -15.16 -7.49 13.98
N GLN A 117 -16.46 -7.23 13.89
CA GLN A 117 -17.20 -7.32 12.65
C GLN A 117 -17.19 -5.96 11.95
N VAL A 118 -16.99 -5.96 10.65
CA VAL A 118 -16.86 -4.72 9.86
C VAL A 118 -17.70 -4.78 8.59
N LYS A 119 -18.28 -3.64 8.23
CA LYS A 119 -18.91 -3.45 6.92
C LYS A 119 -17.84 -3.19 5.87
N THR A 120 -18.04 -3.73 4.69
CA THR A 120 -17.15 -3.51 3.54
C THR A 120 -18.00 -3.26 2.29
N PRO A 121 -17.48 -2.60 1.25
CA PRO A 121 -18.21 -2.41 0.00
C PRO A 121 -18.50 -3.70 -0.77
N TRP A 122 -17.90 -4.82 -0.36
CA TRP A 122 -17.97 -6.09 -1.09
C TRP A 122 -19.06 -7.02 -0.58
N PHE A 123 -19.63 -6.73 0.59
CA PHE A 123 -20.68 -7.56 1.21
C PHE A 123 -21.78 -6.67 1.82
N GLU A 124 -23.02 -7.11 1.71
CA GLU A 124 -24.17 -6.45 2.33
C GLU A 124 -24.25 -6.68 3.84
N TYR A 125 -23.52 -7.68 4.36
CA TYR A 125 -23.45 -8.05 5.78
C TYR A 125 -22.05 -7.81 6.33
N GLU A 126 -21.96 -7.70 7.65
CA GLU A 126 -20.69 -7.57 8.35
C GLU A 126 -19.88 -8.88 8.29
N ILE A 127 -18.57 -8.74 8.16
CA ILE A 127 -17.63 -9.86 8.12
C ILE A 127 -16.51 -9.64 9.14
N PRO A 128 -15.81 -10.72 9.59
CA PRO A 128 -14.67 -10.60 10.47
C PRO A 128 -13.60 -9.66 9.89
N PHE A 129 -13.00 -8.85 10.77
CA PHE A 129 -11.98 -7.87 10.38
C PHE A 129 -10.80 -8.50 9.63
N THR A 130 -10.31 -9.66 10.10
CA THR A 130 -9.19 -10.36 9.45
C THR A 130 -9.53 -10.78 8.01
N LYS A 131 -10.78 -11.20 7.79
CA LYS A 131 -11.28 -11.54 6.45
C LYS A 131 -11.38 -10.29 5.58
N ALA A 132 -11.89 -9.19 6.09
CA ALA A 132 -11.97 -7.93 5.36
C ALA A 132 -10.58 -7.40 4.99
N ALA A 133 -9.63 -7.43 5.92
CA ALA A 133 -8.24 -7.03 5.68
C ALA A 133 -7.57 -7.88 4.60
N ALA A 134 -7.79 -9.20 4.64
CA ALA A 134 -7.26 -10.12 3.62
C ALA A 134 -7.84 -9.83 2.24
N ILE A 135 -9.16 -9.64 2.11
CA ILE A 135 -9.83 -9.32 0.84
C ILE A 135 -9.33 -7.97 0.31
N GLY A 136 -9.27 -6.93 1.15
CA GLY A 136 -8.75 -5.62 0.75
C GLY A 136 -7.32 -5.70 0.23
N THR A 137 -6.46 -6.44 0.91
CA THR A 137 -5.07 -6.66 0.47
C THR A 137 -5.00 -7.42 -0.86
N GLN A 138 -5.80 -8.47 -1.03
CA GLN A 138 -5.88 -9.21 -2.29
C GLN A 138 -6.37 -8.33 -3.45
N LYS A 139 -7.34 -7.45 -3.22
CA LYS A 139 -7.80 -6.50 -4.24
C LYS A 139 -6.70 -5.53 -4.66
N VAL A 140 -5.89 -5.03 -3.73
CA VAL A 140 -4.72 -4.22 -4.09
C VAL A 140 -3.77 -5.01 -4.97
N ILE A 141 -3.44 -6.23 -4.57
CA ILE A 141 -2.51 -7.10 -5.30
C ILE A 141 -3.04 -7.40 -6.70
N ARG A 142 -4.30 -7.83 -6.83
CA ARG A 142 -4.85 -8.38 -8.07
C ARG A 142 -5.40 -7.31 -9.00
N ASP A 143 -6.22 -6.41 -8.45
CA ASP A 143 -7.11 -5.58 -9.25
C ASP A 143 -6.56 -4.16 -9.46
N HIS A 144 -5.81 -3.62 -8.47
CA HIS A 144 -5.50 -2.19 -8.47
C HIS A 144 -4.04 -1.86 -8.78
N ALA A 145 -3.08 -2.62 -8.27
CA ALA A 145 -1.67 -2.28 -8.40
C ALA A 145 -1.08 -2.65 -9.77
N THR A 146 -0.26 -1.78 -10.34
CA THR A 146 0.59 -2.08 -11.51
C THR A 146 1.85 -2.81 -11.05
N ILE A 147 2.44 -2.36 -9.94
CA ILE A 147 3.60 -2.94 -9.28
C ILE A 147 3.35 -3.06 -7.77
N GLY A 148 4.02 -4.01 -7.12
CA GLY A 148 3.92 -4.22 -5.68
C GLY A 148 5.18 -3.74 -4.94
N ILE A 149 4.98 -3.11 -3.76
CA ILE A 149 6.02 -2.93 -2.77
C ILE A 149 5.59 -3.68 -1.52
N VAL A 150 6.32 -4.74 -1.19
CA VAL A 150 6.08 -5.53 0.02
C VAL A 150 6.89 -4.91 1.15
N VAL A 151 6.21 -4.29 2.10
CA VAL A 151 6.86 -3.72 3.29
C VAL A 151 6.79 -4.75 4.41
N THR A 152 7.94 -5.15 4.90
CA THR A 152 8.09 -6.09 6.02
C THR A 152 9.05 -5.54 7.08
N THR A 153 9.31 -6.28 8.13
CA THR A 153 10.11 -5.83 9.27
C THR A 153 11.00 -6.95 9.81
N ASP A 154 12.10 -6.58 10.41
CA ASP A 154 12.95 -7.45 11.22
C ASP A 154 12.44 -7.65 12.66
N GLY A 155 11.27 -7.07 12.99
CA GLY A 155 10.68 -7.10 14.32
C GLY A 155 10.96 -5.83 15.15
N SER A 156 11.83 -4.92 14.69
CA SER A 156 12.24 -3.74 15.46
C SER A 156 11.20 -2.61 15.51
N VAL A 157 10.17 -2.64 14.67
CA VAL A 157 9.18 -1.56 14.56
C VAL A 157 7.93 -1.76 15.41
N THR A 158 7.77 -2.92 16.04
CA THR A 158 6.65 -3.26 16.93
C THR A 158 7.10 -4.19 18.05
N ASP A 159 6.19 -4.49 18.98
CA ASP A 159 6.42 -5.46 20.06
C ASP A 159 6.34 -6.93 19.62
N LEU A 160 6.03 -7.19 18.34
CA LEU A 160 5.94 -8.54 17.80
C LEU A 160 7.30 -9.00 17.25
N PRO A 161 7.76 -10.22 17.59
CA PRO A 161 8.98 -10.78 17.06
C PRO A 161 8.88 -11.06 15.55
N ARG A 162 10.02 -11.14 14.87
CA ARG A 162 10.12 -11.34 13.42
C ARG A 162 9.31 -12.55 12.93
N GLU A 163 9.35 -13.63 13.69
CA GLU A 163 8.71 -14.91 13.35
C GLU A 163 7.21 -14.76 13.08
N ASN A 164 6.56 -13.88 13.79
CA ASN A 164 5.11 -13.65 13.67
C ASN A 164 4.70 -13.02 12.33
N TYR A 165 5.65 -12.41 11.62
CA TYR A 165 5.41 -11.78 10.32
C TYR A 165 5.61 -12.71 9.13
N ILE A 166 6.38 -13.79 9.29
CA ILE A 166 6.85 -14.65 8.17
C ILE A 166 5.68 -15.19 7.36
N GLN A 167 4.67 -15.75 8.00
CA GLN A 167 3.53 -16.35 7.30
C GLN A 167 2.75 -15.33 6.45
N ALA A 168 2.52 -14.13 6.98
CA ALA A 168 1.83 -13.07 6.26
C ALA A 168 2.69 -12.49 5.12
N GLU A 169 4.00 -12.42 5.30
CA GLU A 169 4.96 -12.02 4.29
C GLU A 169 5.00 -13.03 3.12
N GLU A 170 5.16 -14.31 3.43
CA GLU A 170 5.17 -15.38 2.43
C GLU A 170 3.87 -15.44 1.64
N ARG A 171 2.73 -15.25 2.30
CA ARG A 171 1.43 -15.16 1.65
C ARG A 171 1.39 -14.00 0.67
N THR A 172 1.88 -12.82 1.06
CA THR A 172 1.92 -11.63 0.20
C THR A 172 2.76 -11.89 -1.06
N VAL A 173 3.95 -12.44 -0.88
CA VAL A 173 4.87 -12.77 -1.98
C VAL A 173 4.27 -13.84 -2.90
N LYS A 174 3.66 -14.87 -2.33
CA LYS A 174 2.99 -15.94 -3.09
C LYS A 174 1.85 -15.41 -3.96
N GLU A 175 1.03 -14.51 -3.43
CA GLU A 175 -0.07 -13.90 -4.19
C GLU A 175 0.46 -13.05 -5.36
N LEU A 176 1.50 -12.24 -5.16
CA LEU A 176 2.13 -11.44 -6.22
C LEU A 176 2.76 -12.32 -7.30
N LYS A 177 3.50 -13.36 -6.90
CA LYS A 177 4.11 -14.33 -7.83
C LYS A 177 3.08 -15.09 -8.66
N ALA A 178 1.96 -15.49 -8.04
CA ALA A 178 0.92 -16.28 -8.70
C ALA A 178 0.27 -15.56 -9.89
N ILE A 179 0.29 -14.23 -9.90
CA ILE A 179 -0.25 -13.41 -10.99
C ILE A 179 0.84 -12.77 -11.86
N GLY A 180 2.12 -13.12 -11.63
CA GLY A 180 3.25 -12.57 -12.38
C GLY A 180 3.45 -11.05 -12.21
N LYS A 181 2.96 -10.46 -11.11
CA LYS A 181 3.07 -9.01 -10.87
C LYS A 181 4.49 -8.67 -10.41
N PRO A 182 5.16 -7.66 -11.03
CA PRO A 182 6.46 -7.22 -10.56
C PRO A 182 6.35 -6.60 -9.18
N PHE A 183 7.31 -6.90 -8.30
CA PHE A 183 7.34 -6.35 -6.96
C PHE A 183 8.77 -6.26 -6.42
N MET A 184 8.94 -5.44 -5.38
CA MET A 184 10.14 -5.40 -4.54
C MET A 184 9.76 -5.62 -3.07
N ILE A 185 10.73 -6.06 -2.29
CA ILE A 185 10.58 -6.23 -0.84
C ILE A 185 11.45 -5.19 -0.15
N LEU A 186 10.84 -4.46 0.78
CA LEU A 186 11.51 -3.51 1.69
C LEU A 186 11.46 -4.07 3.10
N LEU A 187 12.64 -4.22 3.67
CA LEU A 187 12.85 -4.58 5.07
C LEU A 187 13.20 -3.33 5.86
#